data_bc8e55443e51ca5d735ea4745a14585c
#
_entry.id   bc8e55443e51ca5d735ea4745a14585c
#
_cell.length_a   1.000
_cell.length_b   1.000
_cell.length_c   1.000
_cell.angle_alpha   90.00
_cell.angle_beta   90.00
_cell.angle_gamma   90.00
#
_symmetry.space_group_name_H-M   'P 1'
#
loop_
_entity.id
_entity.type
_entity.pdbx_description
1 polymer ?
#
loop_
_entity_poly.entity_id
_entity_poly.type
_entity_poly.pdbx_seq_one_letter_code
_entity_poly.pdbx_strand_id
1 'polypeptide(L)'
;MIGKGILKGMVETARNLTGSFHDPDRLTTVEYPEQKIPAKENARNFPFLIYDGDDWETGLRCVSCQICEKECPPQCIYIEKDKEKKPDFLGKMQMQPKIFDIDVSVCMGCQICVEVCPFESIRMDNDFEYAGSDRFKSLLLTKDQLAKSNKYYHSIHPTEAQETDEIRVQKREDHLAKEKAKAEKLAKAKKEAASKAALSKAETAKEE
;
A
#
# COMPACT_ATOMS: atom_id res chain seq x y z
N MET A 1 46.91 41.74 0.75
CA MET A 1 45.44 41.74 0.99
C MET A 1 44.95 40.62 1.90
N ILE A 2 45.81 39.99 2.66
CA ILE A 2 45.51 38.81 3.53
C ILE A 2 44.59 39.18 4.71
N GLY A 3 44.62 40.42 5.20
CA GLY A 3 43.81 40.79 6.37
C GLY A 3 42.30 40.96 6.16
N LYS A 4 41.82 41.27 4.95
CA LYS A 4 40.39 41.48 4.69
C LYS A 4 39.55 40.19 4.78
N GLY A 5 40.12 39.07 4.37
CA GLY A 5 39.47 37.77 4.46
C GLY A 5 39.33 37.31 5.91
N ILE A 6 40.34 37.50 6.72
CA ILE A 6 40.32 37.16 8.15
C ILE A 6 39.27 38.01 8.90
N LEU A 7 39.24 39.32 8.68
CA LEU A 7 38.25 40.21 9.27
C LEU A 7 36.81 39.80 8.85
N LYS A 8 36.59 39.47 7.58
CA LYS A 8 35.27 39.02 7.12
C LYS A 8 34.86 37.69 7.78
N GLY A 9 35.78 36.74 7.92
CA GLY A 9 35.54 35.50 8.63
C GLY A 9 35.21 35.73 10.12
N MET A 10 35.93 36.61 10.80
CA MET A 10 35.64 36.94 12.20
C MET A 10 34.28 37.62 12.38
N VAL A 11 33.87 38.49 11.47
CA VAL A 11 32.56 39.14 11.49
C VAL A 11 31.45 38.07 11.29
N GLU A 12 31.64 37.14 10.38
CA GLU A 12 30.65 36.08 10.16
C GLU A 12 30.55 35.12 11.36
N THR A 13 31.67 34.78 11.99
CA THR A 13 31.67 33.98 13.21
C THR A 13 30.96 34.70 14.36
N ALA A 14 31.24 36.02 14.55
CA ALA A 14 30.55 36.83 15.57
C ALA A 14 29.05 36.92 15.29
N ARG A 15 28.66 37.10 14.04
CA ARG A 15 27.25 37.12 13.62
C ARG A 15 26.53 35.78 13.91
N ASN A 16 27.20 34.66 13.62
CA ASN A 16 26.68 33.36 13.91
C ASN A 16 26.55 33.09 15.41
N LEU A 17 27.54 33.50 16.18
CA LEU A 17 27.49 33.43 17.65
C LEU A 17 26.30 34.23 18.21
N THR A 18 26.18 35.50 17.84
CA THR A 18 25.05 36.32 18.33
C THR A 18 23.71 35.81 17.83
N GLY A 19 23.62 35.32 16.58
CA GLY A 19 22.40 34.74 16.01
C GLY A 19 21.95 33.51 16.74
N SER A 20 22.86 32.64 17.22
CA SER A 20 22.50 31.42 17.93
C SER A 20 21.78 31.63 19.28
N PHE A 21 21.88 32.82 19.86
CA PHE A 21 21.17 33.18 21.10
C PHE A 21 19.78 33.75 20.86
N HIS A 22 19.45 34.19 19.65
CA HIS A 22 18.23 34.93 19.37
C HIS A 22 17.34 34.25 18.32
N ASP A 23 17.91 33.36 17.52
CA ASP A 23 17.25 32.73 16.39
C ASP A 23 17.22 31.20 16.60
N PRO A 24 16.11 30.62 17.06
CA PRO A 24 15.99 29.17 17.28
C PRO A 24 16.12 28.36 15.98
N ASP A 25 15.83 28.96 14.81
CA ASP A 25 15.93 28.25 13.51
C ASP A 25 17.39 28.02 13.08
N ARG A 26 18.34 28.67 13.74
CA ARG A 26 19.78 28.42 13.53
C ARG A 26 20.32 27.21 14.29
N LEU A 27 19.58 26.74 15.29
CA LEU A 27 19.93 25.55 16.04
C LEU A 27 19.43 24.31 15.28
N THR A 28 20.36 23.51 14.79
CA THR A 28 20.02 22.26 14.09
C THR A 28 19.78 21.09 15.04
N THR A 29 20.03 21.29 16.34
CA THR A 29 19.83 20.29 17.37
C THR A 29 18.36 20.14 17.69
N VAL A 30 17.86 18.90 17.67
CA VAL A 30 16.50 18.55 18.08
C VAL A 30 16.58 17.78 19.38
N GLU A 31 15.81 18.21 20.37
CA GLU A 31 15.77 17.58 21.69
C GLU A 31 14.83 16.35 21.66
N TYR A 32 15.31 15.29 21.01
CA TYR A 32 14.59 14.01 21.00
C TYR A 32 14.73 13.32 22.37
N PRO A 33 13.67 12.74 22.96
CA PRO A 33 12.35 12.49 22.37
C PRO A 33 11.31 13.59 22.61
N GLU A 34 11.63 14.66 23.33
CA GLU A 34 10.72 15.75 23.68
C GLU A 34 10.27 16.52 22.44
N GLN A 35 11.17 16.68 21.49
CA GLN A 35 10.89 17.27 20.18
C GLN A 35 11.15 16.23 19.09
N LYS A 36 10.20 16.07 18.19
CA LYS A 36 10.31 15.17 17.03
C LYS A 36 10.23 15.96 15.74
N ILE A 37 11.15 15.68 14.83
CA ILE A 37 11.08 16.21 13.48
C ILE A 37 9.95 15.49 12.75
N PRO A 38 8.99 16.19 12.11
CA PRO A 38 7.95 15.56 11.32
C PRO A 38 8.58 14.75 10.18
N ALA A 39 8.14 13.52 10.02
CA ALA A 39 8.60 12.67 8.92
C ALA A 39 8.24 13.31 7.58
N LYS A 40 9.17 13.27 6.64
CA LYS A 40 8.93 13.73 5.28
C LYS A 40 8.02 12.75 4.55
N GLU A 41 7.25 13.20 3.57
CA GLU A 41 6.40 12.35 2.75
C GLU A 41 7.14 11.14 2.14
N ASN A 42 8.41 11.31 1.81
CA ASN A 42 9.24 10.23 1.25
C ASN A 42 9.84 9.27 2.29
N ALA A 43 9.49 9.39 3.57
CA ALA A 43 9.94 8.45 4.59
C ALA A 43 9.33 7.05 4.33
N ARG A 44 10.13 6.00 4.51
CA ARG A 44 9.76 4.61 4.27
C ARG A 44 10.39 3.75 5.35
N ASN A 45 9.56 3.32 6.32
CA ASN A 45 10.07 2.58 7.47
C ASN A 45 9.57 1.13 7.48
N PHE A 46 8.38 0.87 8.00
CA PHE A 46 7.84 -0.48 8.10
C PHE A 46 6.57 -0.65 7.26
N PRO A 47 6.33 -1.86 6.74
CA PRO A 47 5.15 -2.12 5.91
C PRO A 47 3.87 -2.18 6.77
N PHE A 48 2.76 -1.68 6.20
CA PHE A 48 1.43 -1.80 6.74
C PHE A 48 0.42 -2.17 5.64
N LEU A 49 -0.78 -2.58 6.03
CA LEU A 49 -1.86 -2.96 5.12
C LEU A 49 -2.92 -1.87 5.02
N ILE A 50 -3.34 -1.55 3.81
CA ILE A 50 -4.38 -0.56 3.56
C ILE A 50 -5.75 -1.23 3.49
N TYR A 51 -6.74 -0.60 4.14
CA TYR A 51 -8.14 -0.92 3.96
C TYR A 51 -8.96 0.29 3.51
N ASP A 52 -10.02 0.03 2.75
CA ASP A 52 -10.98 1.02 2.28
C ASP A 52 -12.26 0.97 3.14
N GLY A 53 -12.92 2.11 3.34
CA GLY A 53 -14.13 2.20 4.16
C GLY A 53 -13.84 2.41 5.63
N ASP A 54 -14.82 2.04 6.46
CA ASP A 54 -14.76 2.28 7.91
C ASP A 54 -14.42 1.01 8.71
N ASP A 55 -14.56 -0.16 8.10
CA ASP A 55 -14.28 -1.45 8.71
C ASP A 55 -13.08 -2.13 8.05
N TRP A 56 -12.06 -2.42 8.86
CA TRP A 56 -10.83 -3.04 8.37
C TRP A 56 -11.00 -4.51 7.95
N GLU A 57 -11.94 -5.25 8.55
CA GLU A 57 -12.14 -6.67 8.23
C GLU A 57 -12.69 -6.87 6.82
N THR A 58 -13.62 -6.02 6.40
CA THR A 58 -14.26 -6.10 5.08
C THR A 58 -13.55 -5.24 4.05
N GLY A 59 -12.89 -4.15 4.48
CA GLY A 59 -12.24 -3.18 3.61
C GLY A 59 -10.81 -3.52 3.19
N LEU A 60 -10.21 -4.60 3.70
CA LEU A 60 -8.82 -4.94 3.44
C LEU A 60 -8.57 -5.20 1.94
N ARG A 61 -7.61 -4.48 1.35
CA ARG A 61 -7.24 -4.63 -0.07
C ARG A 61 -6.53 -5.94 -0.38
N CYS A 62 -5.99 -6.61 0.64
CA CYS A 62 -5.21 -7.83 0.49
C CYS A 62 -6.08 -9.03 0.11
N VAL A 63 -5.68 -9.74 -0.96
CA VAL A 63 -6.36 -10.94 -1.46
C VAL A 63 -5.59 -12.23 -1.16
N SER A 64 -4.64 -12.20 -0.24
CA SER A 64 -3.83 -13.38 0.16
C SER A 64 -3.11 -14.07 -1.00
N CYS A 65 -2.61 -13.32 -1.98
CA CYS A 65 -1.91 -13.92 -3.13
C CYS A 65 -0.53 -14.52 -2.77
N GLN A 66 0.03 -14.18 -1.60
CA GLN A 66 1.31 -14.66 -1.06
C GLN A 66 2.54 -14.26 -1.90
N ILE A 67 2.42 -13.30 -2.81
CA ILE A 67 3.56 -12.84 -3.62
C ILE A 67 4.58 -12.15 -2.72
N CYS A 68 4.12 -11.22 -1.86
CA CYS A 68 5.00 -10.49 -0.94
C CYS A 68 5.71 -11.39 0.09
N GLU A 69 5.08 -12.49 0.51
CA GLU A 69 5.70 -13.50 1.38
C GLU A 69 6.85 -14.22 0.66
N LYS A 70 6.64 -14.64 -0.60
CA LYS A 70 7.64 -15.36 -1.40
C LYS A 70 8.82 -14.52 -1.82
N GLU A 71 8.55 -13.25 -2.15
CA GLU A 71 9.57 -12.30 -2.61
C GLU A 71 10.30 -11.58 -1.46
N CYS A 72 9.90 -11.84 -0.21
CA CYS A 72 10.53 -11.23 0.96
C CYS A 72 11.91 -11.83 1.24
N PRO A 73 13.04 -11.07 1.10
CA PRO A 73 14.37 -11.62 1.29
C PRO A 73 14.61 -12.16 2.71
N PRO A 74 14.25 -11.45 3.79
CA PRO A 74 14.37 -11.96 5.15
C PRO A 74 13.26 -12.93 5.56
N GLN A 75 12.27 -13.20 4.69
CA GLN A 75 11.11 -14.06 4.97
C GLN A 75 10.37 -13.69 6.26
N CYS A 76 10.21 -12.40 6.49
CA CYS A 76 9.56 -11.87 7.68
C CYS A 76 8.04 -11.75 7.58
N ILE A 77 7.43 -12.12 6.45
CA ILE A 77 5.99 -12.06 6.19
C ILE A 77 5.44 -13.47 6.20
N TYR A 78 4.36 -13.68 6.96
CA TYR A 78 3.63 -14.95 7.01
C TYR A 78 2.16 -14.73 6.66
N ILE A 79 1.64 -15.50 5.69
CA ILE A 79 0.27 -15.36 5.20
C ILE A 79 -0.45 -16.70 5.16
N GLU A 80 -1.53 -16.82 5.93
CA GLU A 80 -2.48 -17.93 5.81
C GLU A 80 -3.77 -17.46 5.13
N LYS A 81 -4.19 -18.15 4.07
CA LYS A 81 -5.41 -17.84 3.33
C LYS A 81 -6.63 -18.24 4.13
N ASP A 82 -7.67 -17.43 4.10
CA ASP A 82 -8.99 -17.87 4.57
C ASP A 82 -9.56 -18.93 3.60
N LYS A 83 -10.35 -19.87 4.13
CA LYS A 83 -11.03 -20.90 3.34
C LYS A 83 -12.24 -20.33 2.61
N GLU A 84 -12.84 -19.29 3.14
CA GLU A 84 -14.05 -18.68 2.63
C GLU A 84 -13.73 -17.35 1.93
N LYS A 85 -14.43 -17.11 0.82
CA LYS A 85 -14.39 -15.82 0.15
C LYS A 85 -15.27 -14.84 0.91
N LYS A 86 -14.75 -13.67 1.19
CA LYS A 86 -15.49 -12.57 1.82
C LYS A 86 -15.75 -11.45 0.82
N PRO A 87 -16.84 -10.70 0.94
CA PRO A 87 -17.06 -9.53 0.12
C PRO A 87 -16.04 -8.44 0.50
N ASP A 88 -15.43 -7.82 -0.49
CA ASP A 88 -14.61 -6.63 -0.29
C ASP A 88 -15.51 -5.38 -0.14
N PHE A 89 -14.90 -4.22 0.10
CA PHE A 89 -15.59 -2.93 0.19
C PHE A 89 -16.52 -2.63 -1.01
N LEU A 90 -16.31 -3.27 -2.14
CA LEU A 90 -17.07 -3.12 -3.38
C LEU A 90 -18.08 -4.23 -3.62
N GLY A 91 -18.26 -5.12 -2.64
CA GLY A 91 -19.14 -6.27 -2.74
C GLY A 91 -18.63 -7.42 -3.61
N LYS A 92 -17.37 -7.37 -4.09
CA LYS A 92 -16.77 -8.47 -4.86
C LYS A 92 -16.26 -9.53 -3.91
N MET A 93 -16.65 -10.79 -4.15
CA MET A 93 -16.18 -11.93 -3.36
C MET A 93 -14.70 -12.22 -3.65
N GLN A 94 -13.84 -12.02 -2.65
CA GLN A 94 -12.39 -12.21 -2.73
C GLN A 94 -11.88 -13.10 -1.60
N MET A 95 -10.74 -13.76 -1.83
CA MET A 95 -9.99 -14.40 -0.75
C MET A 95 -9.36 -13.32 0.10
N GLN A 96 -9.48 -13.44 1.41
CA GLN A 96 -8.80 -12.55 2.36
C GLN A 96 -7.80 -13.34 3.19
N PRO A 97 -6.80 -12.69 3.80
CA PRO A 97 -5.90 -13.36 4.73
C PRO A 97 -6.64 -13.68 6.03
N LYS A 98 -6.57 -14.95 6.46
CA LYS A 98 -6.94 -15.35 7.81
C LYS A 98 -5.89 -14.85 8.79
N ILE A 99 -4.61 -15.11 8.48
CA ILE A 99 -3.44 -14.61 9.20
C ILE A 99 -2.61 -13.81 8.24
N PHE A 100 -2.11 -12.68 8.69
CA PHE A 100 -1.12 -11.87 8.00
C PHE A 100 -0.22 -11.21 9.06
N ASP A 101 0.94 -11.79 9.25
CA ASP A 101 1.86 -11.36 10.29
C ASP A 101 3.17 -10.89 9.67
N ILE A 102 3.74 -9.83 10.21
CA ILE A 102 5.06 -9.32 9.82
C ILE A 102 5.94 -9.22 11.06
N ASP A 103 7.07 -9.90 11.04
CA ASP A 103 8.12 -9.74 12.04
C ASP A 103 9.00 -8.52 11.69
N VAL A 104 8.67 -7.37 12.29
CA VAL A 104 9.40 -6.13 12.04
C VAL A 104 10.81 -6.15 12.64
N SER A 105 11.12 -7.07 13.54
CA SER A 105 12.46 -7.20 14.12
C SER A 105 13.52 -7.71 13.13
N VAL A 106 13.08 -8.38 12.06
CA VAL A 106 13.96 -8.87 10.98
C VAL A 106 13.67 -8.19 9.64
N CYS A 107 12.64 -7.35 9.58
CA CYS A 107 12.30 -6.58 8.39
C CYS A 107 13.41 -5.57 8.09
N MET A 108 13.96 -5.59 6.88
CA MET A 108 15.02 -4.68 6.46
C MET A 108 14.51 -3.42 5.74
N GLY A 109 13.19 -3.21 5.66
CA GLY A 109 12.59 -2.03 5.01
C GLY A 109 12.89 -1.90 3.51
N CYS A 110 13.16 -3.01 2.81
CA CYS A 110 13.61 -3.02 1.41
C CYS A 110 12.53 -2.67 0.38
N GLN A 111 11.26 -2.57 0.77
CA GLN A 111 10.09 -2.21 -0.04
C GLN A 111 9.71 -3.21 -1.16
N ILE A 112 10.41 -4.31 -1.33
CA ILE A 112 10.08 -5.32 -2.36
C ILE A 112 8.63 -5.77 -2.23
N CYS A 113 8.13 -5.98 -1.01
CA CYS A 113 6.73 -6.36 -0.76
C CYS A 113 5.71 -5.33 -1.29
N VAL A 114 6.07 -4.04 -1.31
CA VAL A 114 5.24 -2.97 -1.87
C VAL A 114 5.24 -3.04 -3.40
N GLU A 115 6.43 -3.13 -4.01
CA GLU A 115 6.60 -3.14 -5.46
C GLU A 115 5.94 -4.35 -6.14
N VAL A 116 6.01 -5.53 -5.51
CA VAL A 116 5.43 -6.76 -6.08
C VAL A 116 3.93 -6.89 -5.84
N CYS A 117 3.29 -6.01 -5.06
CA CYS A 117 1.88 -6.10 -4.74
C CYS A 117 0.99 -5.57 -5.87
N PRO A 118 0.26 -6.43 -6.64
CA PRO A 118 -0.56 -5.96 -7.75
C PRO A 118 -1.88 -5.31 -7.30
N PHE A 119 -2.21 -5.42 -6.00
CA PHE A 119 -3.46 -4.94 -5.41
C PHE A 119 -3.31 -3.62 -4.64
N GLU A 120 -2.10 -3.06 -4.60
CA GLU A 120 -1.79 -1.82 -3.86
C GLU A 120 -2.23 -1.90 -2.38
N SER A 121 -2.06 -3.08 -1.79
CA SER A 121 -2.56 -3.41 -0.46
C SER A 121 -1.56 -3.16 0.65
N ILE A 122 -0.26 -3.29 0.35
CA ILE A 122 0.83 -3.09 1.30
C ILE A 122 1.60 -1.82 0.94
N ARG A 123 1.87 -0.99 1.92
CA ARG A 123 2.60 0.28 1.78
C ARG A 123 3.55 0.46 2.95
N MET A 124 4.45 1.45 2.84
CA MET A 124 5.39 1.77 3.91
C MET A 124 4.86 2.91 4.78
N ASP A 125 5.07 2.79 6.07
CA ASP A 125 4.67 3.76 7.08
C ASP A 125 5.80 4.77 7.35
N ASN A 126 5.44 5.88 7.97
CA ASN A 126 6.38 6.84 8.53
C ASN A 126 6.76 6.53 9.99
N ASP A 127 6.04 5.60 10.62
CA ASP A 127 6.31 5.18 11.98
C ASP A 127 7.59 4.33 12.04
N PHE A 128 8.51 4.67 12.97
CA PHE A 128 9.82 4.02 13.10
C PHE A 128 10.15 3.62 14.54
N GLU A 129 9.33 4.03 15.51
CA GLU A 129 9.62 3.85 16.93
C GLU A 129 9.09 2.51 17.46
N TYR A 130 9.49 1.41 16.82
CA TYR A 130 9.15 0.08 17.31
C TYR A 130 10.20 -0.40 18.29
N ALA A 131 9.84 -0.47 19.56
CA ALA A 131 10.67 -1.00 20.64
C ALA A 131 9.87 -1.87 21.58
N GLY A 132 10.49 -2.91 22.09
CA GLY A 132 9.84 -3.82 23.03
C GLY A 132 10.83 -4.72 23.76
N SER A 133 10.45 -5.17 24.95
CA SER A 133 11.24 -6.11 25.74
C SER A 133 11.08 -7.57 25.27
N ASP A 134 10.00 -7.87 24.57
CA ASP A 134 9.68 -9.19 24.04
C ASP A 134 9.41 -9.09 22.53
N ARG A 135 10.26 -9.74 21.74
CA ARG A 135 10.17 -9.73 20.27
C ARG A 135 8.80 -10.18 19.76
N PHE A 136 8.30 -11.27 20.28
CA PHE A 136 7.06 -11.88 19.77
C PHE A 136 5.80 -11.12 20.15
N LYS A 137 5.84 -10.38 21.27
CA LYS A 137 4.69 -9.58 21.71
C LYS A 137 4.66 -8.18 21.11
N SER A 138 5.85 -7.60 20.88
CA SER A 138 5.94 -6.18 20.50
C SER A 138 6.31 -5.96 19.04
N LEU A 139 7.07 -6.89 18.43
CA LEU A 139 7.66 -6.71 17.11
C LEU A 139 7.12 -7.71 16.06
N LEU A 140 6.31 -8.68 16.47
CA LEU A 140 5.49 -9.48 15.56
C LEU A 140 4.14 -8.78 15.40
N LEU A 141 3.96 -8.04 14.31
CA LEU A 141 2.74 -7.30 14.04
C LEU A 141 1.73 -8.20 13.35
N THR A 142 0.56 -8.31 13.95
CA THR A 142 -0.56 -9.08 13.44
C THR A 142 -1.41 -8.27 12.45
N LYS A 143 -2.26 -8.93 11.69
CA LYS A 143 -3.10 -8.34 10.65
C LYS A 143 -3.87 -7.11 11.12
N ASP A 144 -4.46 -7.15 12.30
CA ASP A 144 -5.21 -6.05 12.92
C ASP A 144 -4.33 -4.85 13.27
N GLN A 145 -3.11 -5.08 13.74
CA GLN A 145 -2.13 -4.03 14.02
C GLN A 145 -1.57 -3.40 12.73
N LEU A 146 -1.44 -4.19 11.68
CA LEU A 146 -0.97 -3.74 10.37
C LEU A 146 -2.02 -2.98 9.57
N ALA A 147 -3.31 -3.22 9.83
CA ALA A 147 -4.40 -2.61 9.07
C ALA A 147 -4.55 -1.12 9.41
N LYS A 148 -4.30 -0.25 8.43
CA LYS A 148 -4.48 1.21 8.53
C LYS A 148 -5.40 1.71 7.40
N SER A 149 -6.21 2.73 7.70
CA SER A 149 -7.16 3.25 6.73
C SER A 149 -6.50 3.96 5.56
N ASN A 150 -7.16 3.97 4.40
CA ASN A 150 -6.71 4.77 3.27
C ASN A 150 -6.63 6.27 3.60
N LYS A 151 -7.48 6.76 4.50
CA LYS A 151 -7.42 8.14 5.01
C LYS A 151 -6.09 8.41 5.74
N TYR A 152 -5.63 7.44 6.54
CA TYR A 152 -4.32 7.53 7.19
C TYR A 152 -3.20 7.57 6.15
N TYR A 153 -3.25 6.70 5.12
CA TYR A 153 -2.27 6.71 4.05
C TYR A 153 -2.19 8.06 3.33
N HIS A 154 -3.33 8.67 3.01
CA HIS A 154 -3.37 10.03 2.45
C HIS A 154 -2.79 11.11 3.39
N SER A 155 -2.85 10.91 4.70
CA SER A 155 -2.28 11.88 5.64
C SER A 155 -0.75 11.85 5.71
N ILE A 156 -0.14 10.68 5.48
CA ILE A 156 1.33 10.50 5.55
C ILE A 156 2.02 10.61 4.19
N HIS A 157 1.34 10.16 3.11
CA HIS A 157 1.86 10.13 1.74
C HIS A 157 0.80 10.65 0.74
N PRO A 158 0.46 11.96 0.76
CA PRO A 158 -0.64 12.48 -0.04
C PRO A 158 -0.45 12.28 -1.55
N THR A 159 0.76 12.51 -2.07
CA THR A 159 1.07 12.37 -3.50
C THR A 159 0.98 10.91 -3.95
N GLU A 160 1.65 10.01 -3.23
CA GLU A 160 1.67 8.58 -3.56
C GLU A 160 0.28 7.92 -3.39
N ALA A 161 -0.48 8.34 -2.38
CA ALA A 161 -1.83 7.84 -2.15
C ALA A 161 -2.78 8.23 -3.28
N GLN A 162 -2.68 9.47 -3.77
CA GLN A 162 -3.48 9.91 -4.89
C GLN A 162 -3.16 9.14 -6.18
N GLU A 163 -1.87 9.00 -6.52
CA GLU A 163 -1.43 8.21 -7.68
C GLU A 163 -1.90 6.75 -7.58
N THR A 164 -1.82 6.17 -6.39
CA THR A 164 -2.26 4.80 -6.14
C THR A 164 -3.76 4.64 -6.36
N ASP A 165 -4.57 5.56 -5.88
CA ASP A 165 -6.01 5.52 -6.05
C ASP A 165 -6.43 5.73 -7.51
N GLU A 166 -5.76 6.61 -8.25
CA GLU A 166 -5.95 6.79 -9.70
C GLU A 166 -5.64 5.49 -10.48
N ILE A 167 -4.51 4.85 -10.20
CA ILE A 167 -4.13 3.57 -10.82
C ILE A 167 -5.17 2.48 -10.52
N ARG A 168 -5.69 2.44 -9.30
CA ARG A 168 -6.72 1.46 -8.91
C ARG A 168 -8.04 1.70 -9.62
N VAL A 169 -8.47 2.95 -9.73
CA VAL A 169 -9.68 3.31 -10.48
C VAL A 169 -9.54 2.88 -11.94
N GLN A 170 -8.42 3.19 -12.57
CA GLN A 170 -8.15 2.81 -13.96
C GLN A 170 -8.12 1.30 -14.17
N LYS A 171 -7.41 0.54 -13.31
CA LYS A 171 -7.39 -0.92 -13.34
C LYS A 171 -8.80 -1.53 -13.21
N ARG A 172 -9.66 -0.90 -12.41
CA ARG A 172 -11.05 -1.32 -12.24
C ARG A 172 -11.89 -1.07 -13.49
N GLU A 173 -11.79 0.12 -14.08
CA GLU A 173 -12.50 0.47 -15.31
C GLU A 173 -12.12 -0.48 -16.45
N ASP A 174 -10.82 -0.76 -16.61
CA ASP A 174 -10.31 -1.75 -17.57
C ASP A 174 -10.87 -3.16 -17.33
N HIS A 175 -10.97 -3.57 -16.08
CA HIS A 175 -11.53 -4.88 -15.72
C HIS A 175 -13.01 -4.95 -16.08
N LEU A 176 -13.78 -3.93 -15.71
CA LEU A 176 -15.21 -3.85 -16.04
C LEU A 176 -15.45 -3.80 -17.55
N ALA A 177 -14.61 -3.09 -18.28
CA ALA A 177 -14.68 -3.05 -19.76
C ALA A 177 -14.41 -4.44 -20.36
N LYS A 178 -13.42 -5.16 -19.85
CA LYS A 178 -13.11 -6.52 -20.28
C LYS A 178 -14.23 -7.51 -19.95
N GLU A 179 -14.87 -7.39 -18.78
CA GLU A 179 -16.02 -8.23 -18.41
C GLU A 179 -17.23 -7.96 -19.32
N LYS A 180 -17.54 -6.68 -19.59
CA LYS A 180 -18.61 -6.32 -20.52
C LYS A 180 -18.35 -6.87 -21.91
N ALA A 181 -17.13 -6.73 -22.42
CA ALA A 181 -16.74 -7.27 -23.74
C ALA A 181 -16.83 -8.80 -23.80
N LYS A 182 -16.47 -9.51 -22.70
CA LYS A 182 -16.66 -10.97 -22.61
C LYS A 182 -18.13 -11.37 -22.58
N ALA A 183 -18.94 -10.66 -21.82
CA ALA A 183 -20.38 -10.89 -21.74
C ALA A 183 -21.06 -10.68 -23.09
N GLU A 184 -20.70 -9.63 -23.84
CA GLU A 184 -21.22 -9.37 -25.19
C GLU A 184 -20.81 -10.47 -26.19
N LYS A 185 -19.55 -10.90 -26.16
CA LYS A 185 -19.09 -12.02 -27.01
C LYS A 185 -19.84 -13.31 -26.69
N LEU A 186 -20.06 -13.62 -25.41
CA LEU A 186 -20.81 -14.79 -24.99
C LEU A 186 -22.30 -14.70 -25.41
N ALA A 187 -22.89 -13.52 -25.31
CA ALA A 187 -24.27 -13.30 -25.76
C ALA A 187 -24.42 -13.46 -27.28
N LYS A 188 -23.45 -12.95 -28.07
CA LYS A 188 -23.41 -13.16 -29.53
C LYS A 188 -23.25 -14.63 -29.89
N ALA A 189 -22.30 -15.32 -29.25
CA ALA A 189 -22.09 -16.74 -29.49
C ALA A 189 -23.35 -17.59 -29.15
N LYS A 190 -24.06 -17.28 -28.05
CA LYS A 190 -25.32 -17.92 -27.71
C LYS A 190 -26.44 -17.67 -28.73
N LYS A 191 -26.52 -16.43 -29.26
CA LYS A 191 -27.50 -16.11 -30.33
C LYS A 191 -27.18 -16.84 -31.63
N GLU A 192 -25.92 -16.92 -32.02
CA GLU A 192 -25.50 -17.69 -33.21
C GLU A 192 -25.72 -19.20 -33.05
N ALA A 193 -25.47 -19.76 -31.87
CA ALA A 193 -25.73 -21.15 -31.58
C ALA A 193 -27.26 -21.47 -31.62
N ALA A 194 -28.07 -20.56 -31.06
CA ALA A 194 -29.52 -20.69 -31.10
C ALA A 194 -30.08 -20.58 -32.52
N SER A 195 -29.54 -19.68 -33.35
CA SER A 195 -29.95 -19.57 -34.76
C SER A 195 -29.56 -20.80 -35.60
N LYS A 196 -28.38 -21.37 -35.38
CA LYS A 196 -27.94 -22.61 -36.02
C LYS A 196 -28.80 -23.80 -35.60
N ALA A 197 -29.16 -23.92 -34.31
CA ALA A 197 -30.03 -24.94 -33.82
C ALA A 197 -31.47 -24.83 -34.34
N ALA A 198 -31.96 -23.63 -34.59
CA ALA A 198 -33.26 -23.40 -35.19
C ALA A 198 -33.28 -23.78 -36.69
N LEU A 199 -32.18 -23.48 -37.41
CA LEU A 199 -32.03 -23.86 -38.83
C LEU A 199 -31.96 -25.40 -39.01
N SER A 200 -31.19 -26.09 -38.15
CA SER A 200 -31.09 -27.56 -38.22
C SER A 200 -32.42 -28.26 -37.91
N LYS A 201 -33.24 -27.72 -36.98
CA LYS A 201 -34.58 -28.23 -36.71
C LYS A 201 -35.58 -27.98 -37.84
N ALA A 202 -35.39 -26.89 -38.62
CA ALA A 202 -36.24 -26.62 -39.76
C ALA A 202 -35.91 -27.49 -41.00
N GLU A 203 -34.67 -27.96 -41.12
CA GLU A 203 -34.25 -28.92 -42.17
C GLU A 203 -34.76 -30.31 -41.89
N THR A 204 -34.70 -30.78 -40.64
CA THR A 204 -35.22 -32.11 -40.27
C THR A 204 -36.75 -32.20 -40.36
N ALA A 205 -37.48 -31.11 -40.26
CA ALA A 205 -38.94 -31.07 -40.40
C ALA A 205 -39.45 -31.01 -41.88
N LYS A 206 -38.53 -30.94 -42.84
CA LYS A 206 -38.87 -30.96 -44.29
C LYS A 206 -38.62 -32.33 -44.96
N GLU A 207 -38.01 -33.27 -44.27
CA GLU A 207 -37.73 -34.60 -44.76
C GLU A 207 -38.71 -35.67 -44.25
N GLU A 208 -39.70 -35.31 -43.42
CA GLU A 208 -40.87 -36.10 -43.09
C GLU A 208 -42.11 -35.61 -43.91
#